data_c01b0be7fbd66ccb480a24b8c025042b
#
_entry.id   c01b0be7fbd66ccb480a24b8c025042b
#
_cell.length_a   1.000
_cell.length_b   1.000
_cell.length_c   1.000
_cell.angle_alpha   90.00
_cell.angle_beta   90.00
_cell.angle_gamma   90.00
#
_symmetry.space_group_name_H-M   'P 1'
#
loop_
_entity.id
_entity.type
_entity.pdbx_description
1 polymer ?
#
loop_
_entity_poly.entity_id
_entity_poly.type
_entity_poly.pdbx_seq_one_letter_code
_entity_poly.pdbx_strand_id
1 'polypeptide(L)'
;MPVDLDDVKQLSKIDQSNMMAAVDRFPDIFLGPRNEPQVSLKEVRSSFKSVVLMGMGGSASAADVVLDWLRAALPIPALVHREPGLPSFVNSRTLFIALSYSGETSETLAAFREAKKRGSSLVGIGHGGSLASICSDFKAPYIQVEASLAPRAALGQLIVAAAVALEKADLIRSTSREMSKAAQELVRIRRRCRIETPLEDNPAKGLALRLLGHFPVLYALQRMSSVARRFKNQLAENSKLLAKYDLLPEGGHNEVEAWHERDNLLPVIIRDAQETAVERSILRAFRTTISSASRSHPLEVRVAARGNLSKLLSPILLLDYVSVYLAMLRRIDPTPNTLINEYKKRMSR
;
A
#
# COMPACT_ATOMS: atom_id res chain seq x y z
N MET A 1 -6.57 9.75 -31.90
CA MET A 1 -5.11 9.61 -31.94
C MET A 1 -4.66 8.91 -30.65
N PRO A 2 -3.65 8.07 -30.66
CA PRO A 2 -3.10 7.50 -29.43
C PRO A 2 -2.60 8.61 -28.49
N VAL A 3 -2.52 8.32 -27.18
CA VAL A 3 -1.94 9.26 -26.21
C VAL A 3 -0.42 9.15 -26.31
N ASP A 4 0.23 10.30 -26.49
CA ASP A 4 1.68 10.39 -26.45
C ASP A 4 2.12 10.60 -24.97
N LEU A 5 2.87 9.64 -24.41
CA LEU A 5 3.36 9.72 -23.04
C LEU A 5 4.49 10.75 -22.85
N ASP A 6 5.04 11.32 -23.91
CA ASP A 6 6.05 12.36 -23.87
C ASP A 6 5.46 13.77 -24.08
N ASP A 7 4.20 13.87 -24.48
CA ASP A 7 3.48 15.13 -24.51
C ASP A 7 2.91 15.50 -23.12
N VAL A 8 3.76 16.14 -22.30
CA VAL A 8 3.40 16.58 -20.93
C VAL A 8 2.13 17.44 -20.92
N LYS A 9 1.91 18.28 -21.94
CA LYS A 9 0.71 19.13 -22.02
C LYS A 9 -0.56 18.30 -22.25
N GLN A 10 -0.49 17.26 -23.08
CA GLN A 10 -1.59 16.33 -23.28
C GLN A 10 -1.91 15.57 -22.00
N LEU A 11 -0.88 15.06 -21.30
CA LEU A 11 -1.03 14.30 -20.06
C LEU A 11 -1.64 15.16 -18.94
N SER A 12 -1.21 16.40 -18.78
CA SER A 12 -1.76 17.34 -17.78
C SER A 12 -3.24 17.68 -18.01
N LYS A 13 -3.72 17.64 -19.26
CA LYS A 13 -5.15 17.83 -19.58
C LYS A 13 -6.00 16.62 -19.14
N ILE A 14 -5.41 15.44 -19.02
CA ILE A 14 -6.10 14.22 -18.57
C ILE A 14 -6.08 14.14 -17.05
N ASP A 15 -4.94 14.38 -16.41
CA ASP A 15 -4.76 14.40 -14.94
C ASP A 15 -5.13 15.78 -14.37
N GLN A 16 -6.40 16.13 -14.42
CA GLN A 16 -6.90 17.47 -14.05
C GLN A 16 -6.67 17.82 -12.58
N SER A 17 -6.70 16.83 -11.70
CA SER A 17 -6.47 17.00 -10.26
C SER A 17 -5.01 16.80 -9.85
N ASN A 18 -4.12 16.57 -10.81
CA ASN A 18 -2.68 16.42 -10.61
C ASN A 18 -2.29 15.28 -9.65
N MET A 19 -2.83 14.08 -9.89
CA MET A 19 -2.45 12.86 -9.14
C MET A 19 -0.97 12.53 -9.32
N MET A 20 -0.40 12.86 -10.49
CA MET A 20 1.03 12.70 -10.77
C MET A 20 1.89 13.45 -9.74
N ALA A 21 1.56 14.71 -9.43
CA ALA A 21 2.28 15.48 -8.41
C ALA A 21 2.11 14.89 -7.00
N ALA A 22 0.96 14.27 -6.70
CA ALA A 22 0.78 13.59 -5.43
C ALA A 22 1.68 12.35 -5.31
N VAL A 23 1.90 11.60 -6.42
CA VAL A 23 2.86 10.51 -6.47
C VAL A 23 4.30 11.02 -6.38
N ASP A 24 4.63 12.12 -7.04
CA ASP A 24 5.96 12.75 -6.99
C ASP A 24 6.38 13.17 -5.57
N ARG A 25 5.43 13.56 -4.72
CA ARG A 25 5.69 13.95 -3.33
C ARG A 25 5.98 12.78 -2.39
N PHE A 26 5.73 11.53 -2.81
CA PHE A 26 5.86 10.36 -1.94
C PHE A 26 7.24 10.23 -1.26
N PRO A 27 8.40 10.45 -1.93
CA PRO A 27 9.71 10.42 -1.28
C PRO A 27 9.89 11.47 -0.18
N ASP A 28 9.30 12.65 -0.34
CA ASP A 28 9.51 13.80 0.54
C ASP A 28 8.89 13.57 1.93
N ILE A 29 7.86 12.72 2.02
CA ILE A 29 7.21 12.31 3.27
C ILE A 29 8.21 11.64 4.22
N PHE A 30 9.13 10.86 3.70
CA PHE A 30 10.13 10.13 4.50
C PHE A 30 11.37 10.98 4.85
N LEU A 31 11.48 12.18 4.27
CA LEU A 31 12.52 13.19 4.57
C LEU A 31 12.01 14.26 5.54
N GLY A 32 10.70 14.40 5.65
CA GLY A 32 10.04 15.40 6.49
C GLY A 32 10.06 15.05 7.99
N PRO A 33 9.57 15.96 8.81
CA PRO A 33 9.42 15.73 10.24
C PRO A 33 8.43 14.59 10.51
N ARG A 34 8.67 13.85 11.59
CA ARG A 34 7.80 12.76 12.02
C ARG A 34 6.83 13.28 13.07
N ASN A 35 5.53 13.26 12.76
CA ASN A 35 4.52 13.64 13.75
C ASN A 35 4.51 12.63 14.90
N GLU A 36 4.62 13.16 16.11
CA GLU A 36 4.54 12.38 17.34
C GLU A 36 3.11 12.38 17.91
N PRO A 37 2.71 11.34 18.67
CA PRO A 37 1.40 11.35 19.31
C PRO A 37 1.32 12.47 20.36
N GLN A 38 0.18 13.14 20.43
CA GLN A 38 -0.07 14.21 21.40
C GLN A 38 -0.08 13.71 22.85
N VAL A 39 -0.34 12.42 23.08
CA VAL A 39 -0.36 11.77 24.39
C VAL A 39 0.72 10.68 24.43
N SER A 40 1.43 10.58 25.57
CA SER A 40 2.48 9.57 25.72
C SER A 40 1.92 8.14 25.75
N LEU A 41 2.55 7.25 24.99
CA LEU A 41 2.28 5.81 25.07
C LEU A 41 3.03 5.14 26.24
N LYS A 42 3.91 5.87 26.94
CA LYS A 42 4.74 5.32 28.04
C LYS A 42 3.93 4.86 29.24
N GLU A 43 2.73 5.40 29.45
CA GLU A 43 1.83 4.99 30.52
C GLU A 43 1.15 3.63 30.26
N VAL A 44 1.27 3.12 29.02
CA VAL A 44 0.64 1.89 28.57
C VAL A 44 1.64 0.71 28.59
N ARG A 45 2.60 0.69 29.51
CA ARG A 45 3.57 -0.42 29.71
C ARG A 45 2.91 -1.69 30.27
N SER A 46 1.97 -2.23 29.54
CA SER A 46 1.58 -3.63 29.73
C SER A 46 2.34 -4.49 28.71
N SER A 47 2.71 -5.69 29.09
CA SER A 47 3.31 -6.66 28.18
C SER A 47 2.30 -7.03 27.10
N PHE A 48 2.25 -6.29 26.00
CA PHE A 48 1.40 -6.61 24.87
C PHE A 48 1.65 -8.04 24.40
N LYS A 49 0.57 -8.73 24.04
CA LYS A 49 0.60 -10.09 23.48
C LYS A 49 0.22 -10.12 22.01
N SER A 50 -0.37 -9.03 21.52
CA SER A 50 -0.73 -8.89 20.10
C SER A 50 -0.81 -7.42 19.68
N VAL A 51 -0.66 -7.18 18.40
CA VAL A 51 -0.90 -5.90 17.74
C VAL A 51 -2.00 -6.07 16.69
N VAL A 52 -2.96 -5.18 16.66
CA VAL A 52 -3.96 -5.10 15.59
C VAL A 52 -3.87 -3.73 14.95
N LEU A 53 -3.59 -3.71 13.64
CA LEU A 53 -3.68 -2.50 12.83
C LEU A 53 -5.01 -2.56 12.06
N MET A 54 -5.94 -1.67 12.43
CA MET A 54 -7.26 -1.60 11.81
C MET A 54 -7.28 -0.52 10.74
N GLY A 55 -7.82 -0.82 9.56
CA GLY A 55 -8.03 0.18 8.51
C GLY A 55 -8.72 -0.40 7.29
N MET A 56 -9.20 0.50 6.40
CA MET A 56 -9.84 0.15 5.13
C MET A 56 -9.11 0.83 3.97
N GLY A 57 -9.18 0.26 2.77
CA GLY A 57 -8.63 0.85 1.53
C GLY A 57 -7.17 1.29 1.66
N GLY A 58 -6.87 2.57 1.42
CA GLY A 58 -5.52 3.14 1.50
C GLY A 58 -4.90 3.04 2.90
N SER A 59 -5.70 3.18 3.96
CA SER A 59 -5.25 3.02 5.34
C SER A 59 -4.85 1.59 5.65
N ALA A 60 -5.61 0.60 5.20
CA ALA A 60 -5.23 -0.81 5.31
C ALA A 60 -3.98 -1.14 4.48
N SER A 61 -3.80 -0.51 3.32
CA SER A 61 -2.58 -0.67 2.52
C SER A 61 -1.34 -0.19 3.28
N ALA A 62 -1.43 0.90 4.04
CA ALA A 62 -0.34 1.35 4.90
C ALA A 62 -0.02 0.34 6.01
N ALA A 63 -1.06 -0.20 6.65
CA ALA A 63 -0.90 -1.26 7.64
C ALA A 63 -0.24 -2.53 7.08
N ASP A 64 -0.63 -2.96 5.85
CA ASP A 64 0.02 -4.09 5.17
C ASP A 64 1.52 -3.85 4.97
N VAL A 65 1.89 -2.66 4.47
CA VAL A 65 3.30 -2.30 4.27
C VAL A 65 4.07 -2.32 5.59
N VAL A 66 3.51 -1.77 6.65
CA VAL A 66 4.13 -1.78 8.00
C VAL A 66 4.36 -3.21 8.49
N LEU A 67 3.38 -4.12 8.34
CA LEU A 67 3.54 -5.51 8.75
C LEU A 67 4.51 -6.28 7.87
N ASP A 68 4.49 -6.13 6.55
CA ASP A 68 5.48 -6.78 5.68
C ASP A 68 6.90 -6.27 5.96
N TRP A 69 7.05 -4.96 6.20
CA TRP A 69 8.33 -4.35 6.57
C TRP A 69 8.89 -4.85 7.89
N LEU A 70 8.04 -4.86 8.93
CA LEU A 70 8.45 -5.12 10.31
C LEU A 70 8.26 -6.57 10.74
N ARG A 71 7.87 -7.47 9.84
CA ARG A 71 7.57 -8.88 10.11
C ARG A 71 8.63 -9.58 10.97
N ALA A 72 9.90 -9.36 10.70
CA ALA A 72 11.01 -9.97 11.44
C ALA A 72 11.41 -9.19 12.71
N ALA A 73 10.93 -7.96 12.89
CA ALA A 73 11.29 -7.08 13.98
C ALA A 73 10.27 -7.09 15.12
N LEU A 74 8.99 -7.37 14.81
CA LEU A 74 7.93 -7.43 15.80
C LEU A 74 8.06 -8.69 16.66
N PRO A 75 8.17 -8.54 17.99
CA PRO A 75 8.40 -9.68 18.90
C PRO A 75 7.11 -10.44 19.25
N ILE A 76 5.95 -9.95 18.82
CA ILE A 76 4.62 -10.50 19.11
C ILE A 76 3.77 -10.57 17.84
N PRO A 77 2.75 -11.43 17.76
CA PRO A 77 1.85 -11.51 16.61
C PRO A 77 1.18 -10.18 16.29
N ALA A 78 1.11 -9.87 15.00
CA ALA A 78 0.46 -8.67 14.49
C ALA A 78 -0.44 -9.00 13.31
N LEU A 79 -1.59 -8.32 13.22
CA LEU A 79 -2.64 -8.54 12.23
C LEU A 79 -3.10 -7.22 11.62
N VAL A 80 -3.34 -7.20 10.31
CA VAL A 80 -4.15 -6.14 9.67
C VAL A 80 -5.61 -6.58 9.64
N HIS A 81 -6.46 -5.83 10.34
CA HIS A 81 -7.89 -6.09 10.46
C HIS A 81 -8.71 -5.18 9.53
N ARG A 82 -9.75 -5.73 8.89
CA ARG A 82 -10.56 -5.02 7.87
C ARG A 82 -12.06 -5.22 8.04
N GLU A 83 -12.50 -5.60 9.22
CA GLU A 83 -13.89 -5.91 9.51
C GLU A 83 -14.39 -5.09 10.70
N PRO A 84 -15.70 -4.78 10.79
CA PRO A 84 -16.24 -4.02 11.94
C PRO A 84 -16.20 -4.81 13.26
N GLY A 85 -16.34 -6.15 13.21
CA GLY A 85 -16.19 -7.03 14.37
C GLY A 85 -14.73 -7.30 14.72
N LEU A 86 -14.42 -7.72 15.93
CA LEU A 86 -13.04 -8.01 16.37
C LEU A 86 -12.83 -9.49 16.67
N PRO A 87 -11.66 -10.06 16.30
CA PRO A 87 -11.28 -11.40 16.73
C PRO A 87 -11.32 -11.57 18.24
N SER A 88 -11.63 -12.78 18.72
CA SER A 88 -11.79 -13.07 20.15
C SER A 88 -10.52 -12.85 20.99
N PHE A 89 -9.32 -12.94 20.38
CA PHE A 89 -8.06 -12.71 21.07
C PHE A 89 -7.80 -11.22 21.42
N VAL A 90 -8.56 -10.28 20.83
CA VAL A 90 -8.43 -8.86 21.13
C VAL A 90 -8.97 -8.58 22.53
N ASN A 91 -8.09 -8.13 23.42
CA ASN A 91 -8.37 -7.91 24.85
C ASN A 91 -7.45 -6.84 25.44
N SER A 92 -7.39 -6.74 26.77
CA SER A 92 -6.58 -5.74 27.50
C SER A 92 -5.05 -5.83 27.24
N ARG A 93 -4.57 -6.93 26.65
CA ARG A 93 -3.15 -7.10 26.28
C ARG A 93 -2.91 -6.87 24.78
N THR A 94 -3.86 -6.28 24.07
CA THR A 94 -3.74 -5.93 22.65
C THR A 94 -3.42 -4.46 22.49
N LEU A 95 -2.40 -4.13 21.71
CA LEU A 95 -2.22 -2.79 21.15
C LEU A 95 -3.06 -2.68 19.88
N PHE A 96 -4.08 -1.84 19.92
CA PHE A 96 -5.00 -1.60 18.79
C PHE A 96 -4.73 -0.25 18.16
N ILE A 97 -4.24 -0.25 16.92
CA ILE A 97 -3.88 0.95 16.16
C ILE A 97 -4.90 1.12 15.03
N ALA A 98 -5.76 2.14 15.13
CA ALA A 98 -6.73 2.48 14.09
C ALA A 98 -6.14 3.47 13.10
N LEU A 99 -6.05 3.08 11.82
CA LEU A 99 -5.66 3.94 10.72
C LEU A 99 -6.90 4.33 9.91
N SER A 100 -7.27 5.60 9.95
CA SER A 100 -8.36 6.15 9.13
C SER A 100 -7.96 7.54 8.67
N TYR A 101 -7.53 7.66 7.40
CA TYR A 101 -7.12 8.96 6.87
C TYR A 101 -8.22 10.02 7.05
N SER A 102 -9.44 9.73 6.65
CA SER A 102 -10.58 10.65 6.81
C SER A 102 -11.07 10.79 8.26
N GLY A 103 -10.77 9.81 9.11
CA GLY A 103 -11.35 9.69 10.44
C GLY A 103 -12.82 9.28 10.48
N GLU A 104 -13.46 9.03 9.32
CA GLU A 104 -14.91 8.80 9.21
C GLU A 104 -15.29 7.38 8.75
N THR A 105 -14.31 6.46 8.67
CA THR A 105 -14.59 5.09 8.20
C THR A 105 -15.37 4.32 9.25
N SER A 106 -16.64 4.00 8.97
CA SER A 106 -17.59 3.39 9.92
C SER A 106 -17.08 2.08 10.54
N GLU A 107 -16.50 1.21 9.72
CA GLU A 107 -15.93 -0.06 10.15
C GLU A 107 -14.75 0.15 11.13
N THR A 108 -13.90 1.14 10.84
CA THR A 108 -12.77 1.48 11.71
C THR A 108 -13.24 2.07 13.04
N LEU A 109 -14.23 2.96 13.00
CA LEU A 109 -14.79 3.56 14.21
C LEU A 109 -15.50 2.53 15.10
N ALA A 110 -16.27 1.61 14.49
CA ALA A 110 -16.94 0.53 15.20
C ALA A 110 -15.93 -0.39 15.90
N ALA A 111 -14.91 -0.86 15.17
CA ALA A 111 -13.86 -1.71 15.71
C ALA A 111 -13.05 -0.99 16.82
N PHE A 112 -12.78 0.30 16.69
CA PHE A 112 -12.06 1.10 17.68
C PHE A 112 -12.84 1.21 19.00
N ARG A 113 -14.15 1.48 18.92
CA ARG A 113 -15.03 1.50 20.09
C ARG A 113 -15.14 0.13 20.77
N GLU A 114 -15.21 -0.94 19.99
CA GLU A 114 -15.25 -2.30 20.52
C GLU A 114 -13.93 -2.68 21.20
N ALA A 115 -12.78 -2.32 20.62
CA ALA A 115 -11.46 -2.52 21.23
C ALA A 115 -11.37 -1.79 22.60
N LYS A 116 -11.94 -0.57 22.71
CA LYS A 116 -12.05 0.15 24.00
C LYS A 116 -12.85 -0.65 25.03
N LYS A 117 -14.02 -1.19 24.67
CA LYS A 117 -14.85 -1.99 25.57
C LYS A 117 -14.13 -3.24 26.07
N ARG A 118 -13.26 -3.83 25.24
CA ARG A 118 -12.42 -4.99 25.60
C ARG A 118 -11.16 -4.62 26.37
N GLY A 119 -10.97 -3.34 26.71
CA GLY A 119 -9.85 -2.84 27.51
C GLY A 119 -8.53 -2.74 26.75
N SER A 120 -8.53 -2.83 25.41
CA SER A 120 -7.31 -2.72 24.60
C SER A 120 -6.67 -1.34 24.74
N SER A 121 -5.35 -1.29 24.60
CA SER A 121 -4.62 -0.03 24.47
C SER A 121 -4.81 0.52 23.06
N LEU A 122 -5.26 1.76 22.94
CA LEU A 122 -5.71 2.35 21.70
C LEU A 122 -4.75 3.41 21.18
N VAL A 123 -4.58 3.47 19.86
CA VAL A 123 -3.94 4.57 19.13
C VAL A 123 -4.77 4.89 17.91
N GLY A 124 -5.10 6.16 17.69
CA GLY A 124 -5.71 6.64 16.46
C GLY A 124 -4.68 7.30 15.54
N ILE A 125 -4.83 7.11 14.22
CA ILE A 125 -3.99 7.73 13.18
C ILE A 125 -4.90 8.23 12.06
N GLY A 126 -4.83 9.51 11.71
CA GLY A 126 -5.62 10.08 10.64
C GLY A 126 -5.44 11.57 10.47
N HIS A 127 -6.18 12.17 9.53
CA HIS A 127 -6.13 13.61 9.27
C HIS A 127 -7.04 14.42 10.23
N GLY A 128 -8.01 13.77 10.88
CA GLY A 128 -9.01 14.42 11.75
C GLY A 128 -10.27 13.56 11.85
N GLY A 129 -11.42 14.24 11.83
CA GLY A 129 -12.73 13.58 11.83
C GLY A 129 -13.11 12.93 13.15
N SER A 130 -14.14 12.07 13.12
CA SER A 130 -14.70 11.39 14.28
C SER A 130 -13.67 10.55 15.04
N LEU A 131 -12.67 9.97 14.37
CA LEU A 131 -11.62 9.20 15.05
C LEU A 131 -10.81 10.08 16.01
N ALA A 132 -10.46 11.30 15.61
CA ALA A 132 -9.73 12.24 16.46
C ALA A 132 -10.56 12.62 17.70
N SER A 133 -11.85 12.92 17.52
CA SER A 133 -12.77 13.23 18.62
C SER A 133 -12.91 12.05 19.60
N ILE A 134 -13.10 10.83 19.08
CA ILE A 134 -13.19 9.63 19.91
C ILE A 134 -11.88 9.36 20.67
N CYS A 135 -10.72 9.61 20.05
CA CYS A 135 -9.45 9.51 20.77
C CYS A 135 -9.38 10.49 21.93
N SER A 136 -9.83 11.74 21.72
CA SER A 136 -9.91 12.74 22.80
C SER A 136 -10.83 12.27 23.94
N ASP A 137 -12.04 11.81 23.64
CA ASP A 137 -13.01 11.32 24.63
C ASP A 137 -12.47 10.11 25.43
N PHE A 138 -11.76 9.23 24.75
CA PHE A 138 -11.17 8.02 25.34
C PHE A 138 -9.82 8.29 26.02
N LYS A 139 -9.28 9.50 25.92
CA LYS A 139 -7.90 9.86 26.31
C LYS A 139 -6.88 8.94 25.67
N ALA A 140 -7.15 8.52 24.43
CA ALA A 140 -6.27 7.68 23.64
C ALA A 140 -5.31 8.55 22.80
N PRO A 141 -4.05 8.14 22.63
CA PRO A 141 -3.11 8.81 21.75
C PRO A 141 -3.64 8.94 20.31
N TYR A 142 -3.45 10.11 19.71
CA TYR A 142 -3.78 10.37 18.33
C TYR A 142 -2.55 10.92 17.59
N ILE A 143 -2.24 10.38 16.42
CA ILE A 143 -1.18 10.86 15.53
C ILE A 143 -1.85 11.49 14.32
N GLN A 144 -1.77 12.80 14.22
CA GLN A 144 -2.33 13.53 13.10
C GLN A 144 -1.41 13.45 11.88
N VAL A 145 -1.98 13.15 10.71
CA VAL A 145 -1.31 13.22 9.41
C VAL A 145 -1.79 14.44 8.63
N GLU A 146 -0.97 14.93 7.71
CA GLU A 146 -1.28 16.11 6.90
C GLU A 146 -2.35 15.82 5.84
N ALA A 147 -2.96 16.90 5.33
CA ALA A 147 -3.89 16.83 4.21
C ALA A 147 -3.19 16.27 2.94
N SER A 148 -3.90 15.45 2.21
CA SER A 148 -3.43 14.83 0.96
C SER A 148 -4.55 14.86 -0.08
N LEU A 149 -4.18 14.82 -1.37
CA LEU A 149 -5.12 14.87 -2.49
C LEU A 149 -6.22 13.80 -2.40
N ALA A 150 -5.85 12.61 -1.95
CA ALA A 150 -6.76 11.49 -1.78
C ALA A 150 -6.24 10.53 -0.69
N PRO A 151 -7.09 9.71 -0.05
CA PRO A 151 -6.65 8.76 0.99
C PRO A 151 -5.50 7.85 0.53
N ARG A 152 -5.49 7.42 -0.74
CA ARG A 152 -4.42 6.60 -1.30
C ARG A 152 -3.08 7.33 -1.48
N ALA A 153 -3.10 8.65 -1.57
CA ALA A 153 -1.89 9.47 -1.63
C ALA A 153 -1.27 9.71 -0.23
N ALA A 154 -2.02 9.47 0.85
CA ALA A 154 -1.52 9.58 2.22
C ALA A 154 -0.73 8.34 2.71
N LEU A 155 -0.47 7.35 1.85
CA LEU A 155 0.18 6.08 2.22
C LEU A 155 1.45 6.29 3.05
N GLY A 156 2.37 7.12 2.60
CA GLY A 156 3.66 7.36 3.27
C GLY A 156 3.49 7.91 4.67
N GLN A 157 2.61 8.89 4.84
CA GLN A 157 2.33 9.51 6.14
C GLN A 157 1.75 8.49 7.14
N LEU A 158 0.82 7.64 6.68
CA LEU A 158 0.22 6.59 7.49
C LEU A 158 1.24 5.51 7.88
N ILE A 159 2.19 5.16 6.98
CA ILE A 159 3.30 4.24 7.30
C ILE A 159 4.19 4.85 8.37
N VAL A 160 4.61 6.11 8.22
CA VAL A 160 5.47 6.81 9.19
C VAL A 160 4.77 6.88 10.55
N ALA A 161 3.51 7.29 10.60
CA ALA A 161 2.74 7.41 11.83
C ALA A 161 2.55 6.05 12.54
N ALA A 162 2.25 4.98 11.79
CA ALA A 162 2.11 3.65 12.36
C ALA A 162 3.44 3.11 12.92
N ALA A 163 4.57 3.37 12.25
CA ALA A 163 5.88 3.01 12.77
C ALA A 163 6.22 3.80 14.05
N VAL A 164 5.92 5.10 14.09
CA VAL A 164 6.07 5.92 15.33
C VAL A 164 5.24 5.35 16.46
N ALA A 165 3.99 4.93 16.22
CA ALA A 165 3.15 4.32 17.24
C ALA A 165 3.79 3.03 17.81
N LEU A 166 4.35 2.17 16.96
CA LEU A 166 5.03 0.94 17.36
C LEU A 166 6.35 1.22 18.11
N GLU A 167 7.12 2.24 17.70
CA GLU A 167 8.32 2.69 18.43
C GLU A 167 7.98 3.21 19.84
N LYS A 168 6.95 4.05 19.94
CA LYS A 168 6.52 4.61 21.22
C LYS A 168 5.91 3.57 22.16
N ALA A 169 5.43 2.46 21.62
CA ALA A 169 4.97 1.29 22.36
C ALA A 169 6.13 0.33 22.76
N ASP A 170 7.38 0.67 22.49
CA ASP A 170 8.58 -0.14 22.73
C ASP A 170 8.56 -1.53 22.05
N LEU A 171 7.77 -1.68 20.96
CA LEU A 171 7.68 -2.93 20.21
C LEU A 171 8.75 -3.06 19.13
N ILE A 172 9.29 -1.94 18.67
CA ILE A 172 10.38 -1.89 17.69
C ILE A 172 11.39 -0.79 18.05
N ARG A 173 12.60 -0.93 17.54
CA ARG A 173 13.61 0.12 17.64
C ARG A 173 13.30 1.26 16.67
N SER A 174 13.96 2.42 16.87
CA SER A 174 13.82 3.57 15.96
C SER A 174 14.07 3.19 14.48
N THR A 175 13.11 3.54 13.63
CA THR A 175 13.12 3.28 12.19
C THR A 175 13.66 4.45 11.36
N SER A 176 14.05 5.57 11.98
CA SER A 176 14.47 6.80 11.30
C SER A 176 15.57 6.58 10.26
N ARG A 177 16.59 5.78 10.60
CA ARG A 177 17.69 5.46 9.67
C ARG A 177 17.23 4.67 8.45
N GLU A 178 16.30 3.75 8.63
CA GLU A 178 15.75 2.93 7.55
C GLU A 178 14.83 3.76 6.64
N MET A 179 14.02 4.63 7.23
CA MET A 179 13.19 5.60 6.50
C MET A 179 14.04 6.57 5.65
N SER A 180 15.12 7.14 6.22
CA SER A 180 16.02 8.01 5.45
C SER A 180 16.68 7.29 4.27
N LYS A 181 17.09 6.02 4.45
CA LYS A 181 17.61 5.21 3.34
C LYS A 181 16.55 4.94 2.28
N ALA A 182 15.33 4.62 2.71
CA ALA A 182 14.21 4.41 1.79
C ALA A 182 13.91 5.67 0.98
N ALA A 183 13.90 6.85 1.61
CA ALA A 183 13.72 8.12 0.93
C ALA A 183 14.73 8.35 -0.20
N GLN A 184 16.01 8.03 0.04
CA GLN A 184 17.05 8.16 -0.99
C GLN A 184 16.79 7.25 -2.21
N GLU A 185 16.36 6.00 -1.98
CA GLU A 185 15.99 5.10 -3.08
C GLU A 185 14.72 5.59 -3.82
N LEU A 186 13.74 6.10 -3.08
CA LEU A 186 12.51 6.66 -3.66
C LEU A 186 12.79 7.88 -4.53
N VAL A 187 13.71 8.76 -4.15
CA VAL A 187 14.16 9.90 -4.98
C VAL A 187 14.73 9.41 -6.31
N ARG A 188 15.47 8.30 -6.33
CA ARG A 188 15.99 7.70 -7.58
C ARG A 188 14.87 7.19 -8.47
N ILE A 189 13.86 6.54 -7.89
CA ILE A 189 12.68 6.07 -8.63
C ILE A 189 11.92 7.26 -9.20
N ARG A 190 11.63 8.30 -8.39
CA ARG A 190 10.97 9.55 -8.84
C ARG A 190 11.67 10.14 -10.05
N ARG A 191 12.99 10.31 -9.98
CA ARG A 191 13.79 10.89 -11.09
C ARG A 191 13.62 10.13 -12.41
N ARG A 192 13.45 8.81 -12.35
CA ARG A 192 13.29 7.97 -13.55
C ARG A 192 11.85 7.85 -14.03
N CYS A 193 10.87 8.08 -13.15
CA CYS A 193 9.46 7.79 -13.43
C CYS A 193 8.59 9.04 -13.57
N ARG A 194 9.08 10.24 -13.23
CA ARG A 194 8.32 11.48 -13.34
C ARG A 194 7.93 11.81 -14.79
N ILE A 195 6.94 12.68 -14.94
CA ILE A 195 6.27 12.95 -16.21
C ILE A 195 7.22 13.48 -17.31
N GLU A 196 8.24 14.25 -16.94
CA GLU A 196 9.21 14.85 -17.86
C GLU A 196 10.26 13.85 -18.39
N THR A 197 10.39 12.68 -17.76
CA THR A 197 11.34 11.67 -18.21
C THR A 197 10.83 11.00 -19.47
N PRO A 198 11.58 11.00 -20.59
CA PRO A 198 11.16 10.39 -21.85
C PRO A 198 10.79 8.91 -21.71
N LEU A 199 9.90 8.43 -22.57
CA LEU A 199 9.42 7.05 -22.58
C LEU A 199 10.56 6.02 -22.60
N GLU A 200 11.60 6.26 -23.38
CA GLU A 200 12.76 5.38 -23.53
C GLU A 200 13.54 5.17 -22.21
N ASP A 201 13.54 6.18 -21.33
CA ASP A 201 14.22 6.16 -20.03
C ASP A 201 13.28 5.92 -18.84
N ASN A 202 11.96 5.92 -19.08
CA ASN A 202 10.94 5.86 -18.06
C ASN A 202 10.32 4.45 -17.93
N PRO A 203 10.76 3.65 -16.94
CA PRO A 203 10.25 2.29 -16.77
C PRO A 203 8.76 2.24 -16.46
N ALA A 204 8.18 3.27 -15.84
CA ALA A 204 6.76 3.29 -15.52
C ALA A 204 5.89 3.52 -16.78
N LYS A 205 6.31 4.41 -17.69
CA LYS A 205 5.67 4.61 -19.00
C LYS A 205 5.70 3.30 -19.82
N GLY A 206 6.86 2.65 -19.88
CA GLY A 206 7.04 1.38 -20.60
C GLY A 206 6.16 0.25 -20.03
N LEU A 207 6.07 0.13 -18.71
CA LEU A 207 5.20 -0.85 -18.05
C LEU A 207 3.72 -0.54 -18.29
N ALA A 208 3.31 0.73 -18.26
CA ALA A 208 1.92 1.14 -18.52
C ALA A 208 1.47 0.78 -19.95
N LEU A 209 2.34 0.96 -20.94
CA LEU A 209 2.08 0.52 -22.32
C LEU A 209 1.88 -1.00 -22.42
N ARG A 210 2.70 -1.78 -21.72
CA ARG A 210 2.57 -3.24 -21.72
C ARG A 210 1.32 -3.75 -21.01
N LEU A 211 0.75 -2.98 -20.08
CA LEU A 211 -0.49 -3.31 -19.38
C LEU A 211 -1.74 -2.87 -20.14
N LEU A 212 -1.61 -1.96 -21.10
CA LEU A 212 -2.74 -1.41 -21.85
C LEU A 212 -3.45 -2.51 -22.66
N GLY A 213 -4.77 -2.62 -22.48
CA GLY A 213 -5.60 -3.63 -23.16
C GLY A 213 -5.62 -5.02 -22.51
N HIS A 214 -4.87 -5.23 -21.43
CA HIS A 214 -4.82 -6.51 -20.74
C HIS A 214 -5.52 -6.49 -19.39
N PHE A 215 -5.89 -7.67 -18.89
CA PHE A 215 -6.30 -7.91 -17.51
C PHE A 215 -5.09 -8.41 -16.70
N PRO A 216 -4.54 -7.59 -15.80
CA PRO A 216 -3.35 -7.97 -15.04
C PRO A 216 -3.68 -8.99 -13.94
N VAL A 217 -2.91 -10.09 -13.89
CA VAL A 217 -2.91 -11.06 -12.79
C VAL A 217 -1.56 -10.97 -12.09
N LEU A 218 -1.56 -10.41 -10.88
CA LEU A 218 -0.35 -10.05 -10.16
C LEU A 218 0.09 -11.18 -9.24
N TYR A 219 1.36 -11.53 -9.28
CA TYR A 219 1.96 -12.53 -8.40
C TYR A 219 3.13 -11.94 -7.62
N ALA A 220 3.22 -12.27 -6.36
CA ALA A 220 4.33 -11.87 -5.49
C ALA A 220 4.59 -12.94 -4.43
N LEU A 221 5.79 -12.93 -3.86
CA LEU A 221 6.04 -13.69 -2.64
C LEU A 221 5.26 -13.10 -1.46
N GLN A 222 4.91 -13.93 -0.46
CA GLN A 222 4.14 -13.53 0.72
C GLN A 222 4.69 -12.25 1.38
N ARG A 223 6.01 -12.08 1.46
CA ARG A 223 6.64 -10.90 2.05
C ARG A 223 6.55 -9.61 1.20
N MET A 224 6.00 -9.72 -0.02
CA MET A 224 5.72 -8.62 -0.94
C MET A 224 4.20 -8.45 -1.15
N SER A 225 3.38 -9.04 -0.27
CA SER A 225 1.93 -9.05 -0.39
C SER A 225 1.34 -7.64 -0.42
N SER A 226 1.88 -6.73 0.38
CA SER A 226 1.47 -5.32 0.40
C SER A 226 1.68 -4.61 -0.93
N VAL A 227 2.76 -4.95 -1.65
CA VAL A 227 3.05 -4.37 -2.98
C VAL A 227 2.02 -4.82 -4.01
N ALA A 228 1.76 -6.13 -4.10
CA ALA A 228 0.81 -6.69 -5.05
C ALA A 228 -0.62 -6.18 -4.78
N ARG A 229 -1.06 -6.22 -3.50
CA ARG A 229 -2.37 -5.72 -3.10
C ARG A 229 -2.53 -4.24 -3.38
N ARG A 230 -1.51 -3.42 -3.06
CA ARG A 230 -1.57 -1.99 -3.37
C ARG A 230 -1.66 -1.74 -4.86
N PHE A 231 -0.82 -2.40 -5.67
CA PHE A 231 -0.88 -2.19 -7.12
C PHE A 231 -2.24 -2.55 -7.70
N LYS A 232 -2.83 -3.68 -7.29
CA LYS A 232 -4.21 -4.04 -7.65
C LYS A 232 -5.19 -2.92 -7.29
N ASN A 233 -5.08 -2.33 -6.10
CA ASN A 233 -5.95 -1.23 -5.67
C ASN A 233 -5.71 0.05 -6.49
N GLN A 234 -4.45 0.39 -6.78
CA GLN A 234 -4.09 1.56 -7.59
C GLN A 234 -4.59 1.42 -9.05
N LEU A 235 -4.51 0.23 -9.63
CA LEU A 235 -5.10 -0.05 -10.95
C LEU A 235 -6.63 0.20 -10.93
N ALA A 236 -7.31 -0.24 -9.89
CA ALA A 236 -8.75 -0.01 -9.74
C ALA A 236 -9.08 1.47 -9.52
N GLU A 237 -8.34 2.16 -8.62
CA GLU A 237 -8.66 3.53 -8.22
C GLU A 237 -8.14 4.59 -9.20
N ASN A 238 -6.94 4.45 -9.75
CA ASN A 238 -6.37 5.40 -10.70
C ASN A 238 -6.78 5.05 -12.14
N SER A 239 -6.49 3.83 -12.59
CA SER A 239 -6.69 3.43 -13.99
C SER A 239 -8.10 2.94 -14.30
N LYS A 240 -8.99 2.77 -13.31
CA LYS A 240 -10.33 2.18 -13.44
C LYS A 240 -10.26 0.80 -14.14
N LEU A 241 -9.22 0.04 -13.82
CA LEU A 241 -8.93 -1.28 -14.38
C LEU A 241 -9.04 -2.35 -13.31
N LEU A 242 -9.82 -3.39 -13.57
CA LEU A 242 -9.83 -4.58 -12.74
C LEU A 242 -8.50 -5.32 -12.85
N ALA A 243 -8.03 -5.84 -11.74
CA ALA A 243 -6.87 -6.70 -11.64
C ALA A 243 -7.08 -7.72 -10.51
N LYS A 244 -6.43 -8.86 -10.61
CA LYS A 244 -6.36 -9.87 -9.54
C LYS A 244 -4.93 -9.92 -9.01
N TYR A 245 -4.75 -10.35 -7.75
CA TYR A 245 -3.43 -10.76 -7.25
C TYR A 245 -3.54 -12.07 -6.49
N ASP A 246 -2.44 -12.84 -6.51
CA ASP A 246 -2.26 -14.01 -5.69
C ASP A 246 -0.82 -14.10 -5.19
N LEU A 247 -0.58 -14.94 -4.20
CA LEU A 247 0.70 -15.02 -3.50
C LEU A 247 1.37 -16.37 -3.73
N LEU A 248 2.67 -16.33 -3.93
CA LEU A 248 3.50 -17.52 -4.06
C LEU A 248 4.17 -17.87 -2.72
N PRO A 249 4.31 -19.15 -2.39
CA PRO A 249 4.13 -20.32 -3.28
C PRO A 249 2.68 -20.78 -3.45
N GLU A 250 1.70 -20.34 -2.64
CA GLU A 250 0.32 -20.85 -2.60
C GLU A 250 -0.34 -20.90 -3.99
N GLY A 251 -0.29 -19.78 -4.76
CA GLY A 251 -0.84 -19.75 -6.12
C GLY A 251 -0.22 -20.76 -7.08
N GLY A 252 0.97 -21.28 -6.78
CA GLY A 252 1.60 -22.38 -7.51
C GLY A 252 1.01 -23.76 -7.20
N HIS A 253 0.20 -23.90 -6.15
CA HIS A 253 -0.44 -25.15 -5.76
C HIS A 253 -1.90 -25.27 -6.22
N ASN A 254 -2.46 -24.21 -6.81
CA ASN A 254 -3.85 -24.18 -7.26
C ASN A 254 -4.04 -23.34 -8.52
N GLU A 255 -3.82 -22.02 -8.48
CA GLU A 255 -4.15 -21.11 -9.57
C GLU A 255 -3.31 -21.31 -10.83
N VAL A 256 -2.12 -21.88 -10.71
CA VAL A 256 -1.27 -22.23 -11.87
C VAL A 256 -2.00 -23.13 -12.87
N GLU A 257 -2.93 -23.97 -12.42
CA GLU A 257 -3.74 -24.87 -13.26
C GLU A 257 -4.73 -24.10 -14.16
N ALA A 258 -5.10 -22.88 -13.78
CA ALA A 258 -5.99 -22.05 -14.58
C ALA A 258 -5.30 -21.36 -15.78
N TRP A 259 -3.97 -21.47 -15.91
CA TRP A 259 -3.18 -20.85 -16.97
C TRP A 259 -3.11 -21.74 -18.21
N HIS A 260 -4.25 -22.04 -18.82
CA HIS A 260 -4.31 -22.53 -20.19
C HIS A 260 -4.38 -21.34 -21.16
N GLU A 261 -4.42 -21.57 -22.48
CA GLU A 261 -4.51 -20.51 -23.49
C GLU A 261 -5.64 -19.53 -23.14
N ARG A 262 -5.28 -18.29 -22.82
CA ARG A 262 -6.19 -17.22 -22.44
C ARG A 262 -5.75 -15.93 -23.11
N ASP A 263 -6.61 -15.40 -23.97
CA ASP A 263 -6.44 -14.08 -24.51
C ASP A 263 -6.69 -13.03 -23.41
N ASN A 264 -5.98 -11.90 -23.48
CA ASN A 264 -6.11 -10.73 -22.61
C ASN A 264 -5.66 -10.86 -21.15
N LEU A 265 -5.30 -12.04 -20.64
CA LEU A 265 -4.68 -12.14 -19.31
C LEU A 265 -3.17 -11.87 -19.41
N LEU A 266 -2.66 -10.98 -18.55
CA LEU A 266 -1.24 -10.69 -18.45
C LEU A 266 -0.72 -11.06 -17.06
N PRO A 267 0.09 -12.13 -16.92
CA PRO A 267 0.73 -12.46 -15.67
C PRO A 267 1.84 -11.42 -15.37
N VAL A 268 1.80 -10.83 -14.17
CA VAL A 268 2.78 -9.84 -13.71
C VAL A 268 3.41 -10.37 -12.43
N ILE A 269 4.70 -10.67 -12.46
CA ILE A 269 5.44 -11.19 -11.31
C ILE A 269 6.22 -10.03 -10.67
N ILE A 270 5.87 -9.69 -9.44
CA ILE A 270 6.56 -8.66 -8.64
C ILE A 270 7.66 -9.33 -7.84
N ARG A 271 8.91 -8.91 -8.07
CA ARG A 271 10.11 -9.57 -7.56
C ARG A 271 10.93 -8.66 -6.65
N ASP A 272 11.50 -9.23 -5.60
CA ASP A 272 12.56 -8.60 -4.82
C ASP A 272 13.93 -8.83 -5.50
N ALA A 273 14.77 -7.80 -5.50
CA ALA A 273 16.12 -7.91 -6.00
C ALA A 273 17.04 -8.84 -5.16
N GLN A 274 16.66 -9.14 -3.92
CA GLN A 274 17.44 -9.96 -2.97
C GLN A 274 16.69 -11.24 -2.57
N GLU A 275 16.22 -11.97 -3.55
CA GLU A 275 15.58 -13.27 -3.34
C GLU A 275 16.58 -14.32 -2.83
N THR A 276 16.15 -15.18 -1.92
CA THR A 276 16.87 -16.39 -1.52
C THR A 276 16.92 -17.41 -2.66
N ALA A 277 17.75 -18.44 -2.53
CA ALA A 277 17.81 -19.51 -3.54
C ALA A 277 16.46 -20.23 -3.68
N VAL A 278 15.77 -20.48 -2.56
CA VAL A 278 14.43 -21.10 -2.54
C VAL A 278 13.41 -20.22 -3.24
N GLU A 279 13.35 -18.92 -2.90
CA GLU A 279 12.44 -17.98 -3.53
C GLU A 279 12.65 -17.86 -5.04
N ARG A 280 13.91 -17.82 -5.48
CA ARG A 280 14.26 -17.84 -6.92
C ARG A 280 13.78 -19.11 -7.62
N SER A 281 13.87 -20.26 -6.93
CA SER A 281 13.40 -21.55 -7.46
C SER A 281 11.88 -21.54 -7.65
N ILE A 282 11.13 -21.08 -6.63
CA ILE A 282 9.66 -20.94 -6.67
C ILE A 282 9.24 -20.05 -7.84
N LEU A 283 9.81 -18.85 -7.92
CA LEU A 283 9.46 -17.87 -8.97
C LEU A 283 9.85 -18.35 -10.37
N ARG A 284 10.98 -19.04 -10.52
CA ARG A 284 11.39 -19.63 -11.79
C ARG A 284 10.45 -20.74 -12.23
N ALA A 285 10.12 -21.69 -11.33
CA ALA A 285 9.21 -22.78 -11.61
C ALA A 285 7.84 -22.23 -12.05
N PHE A 286 7.27 -21.32 -11.26
CA PHE A 286 5.98 -20.69 -11.57
C PHE A 286 5.99 -19.98 -12.93
N ARG A 287 7.00 -19.14 -13.19
CA ARG A 287 7.15 -18.45 -14.49
C ARG A 287 7.23 -19.43 -15.65
N THR A 288 8.07 -20.47 -15.53
CA THR A 288 8.27 -21.45 -16.60
C THR A 288 6.98 -22.21 -16.89
N THR A 289 6.26 -22.65 -15.84
CA THR A 289 5.00 -23.37 -15.98
C THR A 289 3.94 -22.51 -16.69
N ILE A 290 3.74 -21.26 -16.27
CA ILE A 290 2.79 -20.36 -16.93
C ILE A 290 3.19 -20.09 -18.39
N SER A 291 4.46 -19.82 -18.66
CA SER A 291 4.92 -19.55 -20.03
C SER A 291 4.72 -20.74 -20.96
N SER A 292 4.84 -21.95 -20.44
CA SER A 292 4.61 -23.17 -21.24
C SER A 292 3.13 -23.47 -21.47
N ALA A 293 2.28 -23.19 -20.46
CA ALA A 293 0.86 -23.49 -20.51
C ALA A 293 0.04 -22.47 -21.32
N SER A 294 0.35 -21.18 -21.18
CA SER A 294 -0.48 -20.10 -21.73
C SER A 294 0.11 -19.41 -22.97
N ARG A 295 1.31 -19.78 -23.40
CA ARG A 295 2.09 -19.04 -24.40
C ARG A 295 2.30 -17.55 -24.03
N SER A 296 1.92 -17.16 -22.82
CA SER A 296 2.11 -15.80 -22.30
C SER A 296 3.50 -15.66 -21.68
N HIS A 297 4.15 -14.54 -21.95
CA HIS A 297 5.40 -14.22 -21.28
C HIS A 297 5.12 -13.32 -20.07
N PRO A 298 5.27 -13.83 -18.83
CA PRO A 298 5.05 -13.03 -17.64
C PRO A 298 5.87 -11.75 -17.66
N LEU A 299 5.23 -10.64 -17.33
CA LEU A 299 5.89 -9.37 -17.10
C LEU A 299 6.55 -9.38 -15.74
N GLU A 300 7.86 -9.28 -15.68
CA GLU A 300 8.57 -9.20 -14.40
C GLU A 300 8.80 -7.73 -14.00
N VAL A 301 8.36 -7.38 -12.79
CA VAL A 301 8.63 -6.09 -12.17
C VAL A 301 9.68 -6.29 -11.09
N ARG A 302 10.90 -5.83 -11.33
CA ARG A 302 12.03 -5.97 -10.42
C ARG A 302 12.69 -4.62 -10.17
N VAL A 303 12.70 -4.19 -8.91
CA VAL A 303 13.33 -2.94 -8.51
C VAL A 303 14.49 -3.25 -7.58
N ALA A 304 15.69 -2.84 -7.96
CA ALA A 304 16.86 -2.95 -7.10
C ALA A 304 16.77 -1.92 -5.97
N ALA A 305 16.66 -2.41 -4.73
CA ALA A 305 16.63 -1.58 -3.53
C ALA A 305 17.31 -2.29 -2.36
N ARG A 306 17.93 -1.52 -1.46
CA ARG A 306 18.61 -2.06 -0.27
C ARG A 306 17.88 -1.63 0.99
N GLY A 307 17.64 -2.60 1.90
CA GLY A 307 16.91 -2.40 3.15
C GLY A 307 15.45 -2.84 3.06
N ASN A 308 14.88 -3.31 4.17
CA ASN A 308 13.58 -3.96 4.16
C ASN A 308 12.44 -3.03 3.74
N LEU A 309 12.46 -1.79 4.22
CA LEU A 309 11.46 -0.78 3.81
C LEU A 309 11.62 -0.39 2.33
N SER A 310 12.86 -0.15 1.87
CA SER A 310 13.12 0.25 0.48
C SER A 310 12.66 -0.81 -0.52
N LYS A 311 12.79 -2.10 -0.18
CA LYS A 311 12.35 -3.22 -1.04
C LYS A 311 10.84 -3.23 -1.27
N LEU A 312 10.06 -2.69 -0.34
CA LEU A 312 8.60 -2.55 -0.48
C LEU A 312 8.23 -1.23 -1.13
N LEU A 313 8.80 -0.12 -0.66
CA LEU A 313 8.40 1.22 -1.13
C LEU A 313 8.86 1.53 -2.55
N SER A 314 10.03 1.02 -2.99
CA SER A 314 10.52 1.29 -4.34
C SER A 314 9.63 0.69 -5.44
N PRO A 315 9.24 -0.60 -5.40
CA PRO A 315 8.25 -1.12 -6.34
C PRO A 315 6.86 -0.49 -6.16
N ILE A 316 6.44 -0.13 -4.93
CA ILE A 316 5.19 0.60 -4.71
C ILE A 316 5.21 1.90 -5.49
N LEU A 317 6.23 2.75 -5.33
CA LEU A 317 6.30 4.03 -6.03
C LEU A 317 6.33 3.86 -7.56
N LEU A 318 7.14 2.91 -8.06
CA LEU A 318 7.15 2.59 -9.50
C LEU A 318 5.75 2.24 -10.00
N LEU A 319 5.05 1.34 -9.30
CA LEU A 319 3.74 0.84 -9.70
C LEU A 319 2.61 1.87 -9.49
N ASP A 320 2.77 2.79 -8.54
CA ASP A 320 1.89 3.95 -8.41
C ASP A 320 1.99 4.85 -9.66
N TYR A 321 3.20 5.16 -10.16
CA TYR A 321 3.39 5.85 -11.43
C TYR A 321 2.76 5.08 -12.59
N VAL A 322 3.00 3.77 -12.69
CA VAL A 322 2.40 2.91 -13.75
C VAL A 322 0.89 3.07 -13.78
N SER A 323 0.23 3.07 -12.61
CA SER A 323 -1.22 3.18 -12.53
C SER A 323 -1.75 4.54 -13.03
N VAL A 324 -1.00 5.63 -12.78
CA VAL A 324 -1.35 6.98 -13.28
C VAL A 324 -1.11 7.07 -14.79
N TYR A 325 0.04 6.61 -15.31
CA TYR A 325 0.28 6.57 -16.75
C TYR A 325 -0.74 5.71 -17.49
N LEU A 326 -1.12 4.58 -16.91
CA LEU A 326 -2.14 3.72 -17.50
C LEU A 326 -3.52 4.40 -17.53
N ALA A 327 -3.86 5.21 -16.52
CA ALA A 327 -5.07 6.04 -16.54
C ALA A 327 -5.01 7.05 -17.70
N MET A 328 -3.88 7.72 -17.86
CA MET A 328 -3.67 8.68 -18.95
C MET A 328 -3.78 8.03 -20.34
N LEU A 329 -3.15 6.86 -20.54
CA LEU A 329 -3.27 6.07 -21.77
C LEU A 329 -4.73 5.70 -22.09
N ARG A 330 -5.52 5.44 -21.05
CA ARG A 330 -6.97 5.16 -21.16
C ARG A 330 -7.83 6.43 -21.26
N ARG A 331 -7.21 7.62 -21.23
CA ARG A 331 -7.89 8.93 -21.23
C ARG A 331 -8.85 9.12 -20.05
N ILE A 332 -8.46 8.64 -18.89
CA ILE A 332 -9.24 8.69 -17.64
C ILE A 332 -8.50 9.58 -16.65
N ASP A 333 -9.19 10.55 -16.05
CA ASP A 333 -8.65 11.27 -14.89
C ASP A 333 -8.44 10.28 -13.74
N PRO A 334 -7.20 10.12 -13.24
CA PRO A 334 -6.92 9.15 -12.19
C PRO A 334 -7.61 9.48 -10.86
N THR A 335 -7.91 10.74 -10.58
CA THR A 335 -8.28 11.19 -9.24
C THR A 335 -9.70 10.82 -8.80
N PRO A 336 -10.79 11.03 -9.57
CA PRO A 336 -12.15 10.82 -9.10
C PRO A 336 -12.45 9.35 -8.72
N ASN A 337 -13.12 9.17 -7.58
CA ASN A 337 -13.58 7.87 -7.05
C ASN A 337 -15.11 7.86 -6.88
N THR A 338 -15.86 8.12 -7.93
CA THR A 338 -17.33 8.28 -7.92
C THR A 338 -18.05 7.05 -7.36
N LEU A 339 -17.69 5.84 -7.82
CA LEU A 339 -18.32 4.60 -7.36
C LEU A 339 -18.00 4.27 -5.90
N ILE A 340 -16.79 4.57 -5.42
CA ILE A 340 -16.46 4.40 -3.99
C ILE A 340 -17.30 5.35 -3.13
N ASN A 341 -17.49 6.59 -3.56
CA ASN A 341 -18.31 7.56 -2.84
C ASN A 341 -19.78 7.15 -2.83
N GLU A 342 -20.29 6.65 -3.95
CA GLU A 342 -21.65 6.11 -4.05
C GLU A 342 -21.86 4.89 -3.13
N TYR A 343 -20.92 3.93 -3.16
CA TYR A 343 -20.94 2.77 -2.27
C TYR A 343 -21.02 3.18 -0.79
N LYS A 344 -20.12 4.09 -0.35
CA LYS A 344 -20.13 4.60 1.03
C LYS A 344 -21.45 5.28 1.40
N LYS A 345 -22.03 6.08 0.48
CA LYS A 345 -23.32 6.74 0.69
C LYS A 345 -24.48 5.73 0.84
N ARG A 346 -24.40 4.59 0.15
CA ARG A 346 -25.41 3.51 0.29
C ARG A 346 -25.24 2.74 1.60
N MET A 347 -24.00 2.56 2.08
CA MET A 347 -23.74 1.91 3.37
C MET A 347 -24.22 2.74 4.59
N SER A 348 -24.26 4.06 4.47
CA SER A 348 -24.67 4.97 5.55
C SER A 348 -26.18 5.22 5.61
N ARG A 349 -26.96 4.62 4.73
CA ARG A 349 -28.43 4.57 4.72
C ARG A 349 -28.94 3.32 5.42
#